data_8e242e08e59915f19bae4bd582cbbfb9
#
_entry.id   8e242e08e59915f19bae4bd582cbbfb9
#
_cell.length_a   1.000
_cell.length_b   1.000
_cell.length_c   1.000
_cell.angle_alpha   90.00
_cell.angle_beta   90.00
_cell.angle_gamma   90.00
#
_symmetry.space_group_name_H-M   'P 1'
#
loop_
_entity.id
_entity.type
_entity.pdbx_description
1 polymer ?
#
loop_
_entity_poly.entity_id
_entity_poly.type
_entity_poly.pdbx_seq_one_letter_code
_entity_poly.pdbx_strand_id
1 'polypeptide(L)'
;MTGKGWLGLAAAMLLLGACASQPAPSDEWTRWVCDSQAEVLWRFTDSSREALDLRLGGGDIVHRLELEPAGSGALYSDGMLAFHTKGDEGLVYRVADNDLIGRGCKAQ
;
A
#
# COMPACT_ATOMS: atom_id res chain seq x y z
N MET A 1 -33.53 19.66 -40.17
CA MET A 1 -33.18 19.52 -39.87
C MET A 1 -32.47 19.08 -39.34
N THR A 2 -32.38 18.93 -39.22
CA THR A 2 -31.72 18.58 -38.85
C THR A 2 -31.20 18.39 -37.86
N GLY A 3 -31.16 18.47 -37.49
CA GLY A 3 -30.58 18.41 -36.56
C GLY A 3 -30.14 17.70 -36.00
N LYS A 4 -30.22 17.41 -36.18
CA LYS A 4 -29.88 16.82 -35.75
C LYS A 4 -29.16 16.37 -35.18
N GLY A 5 -29.23 16.06 -35.04
CA GLY A 5 -28.61 15.44 -34.60
C GLY A 5 -27.60 15.55 -33.98
N TRP A 6 -27.21 15.93 -34.15
CA TRP A 6 -26.16 15.98 -33.70
C TRP A 6 -26.08 15.67 -32.55
N LEU A 7 -26.62 15.66 -32.35
CA LEU A 7 -26.68 15.33 -31.41
C LEU A 7 -25.99 14.43 -30.88
N GLY A 8 -26.14 13.94 -30.93
CA GLY A 8 -25.69 12.89 -30.34
C GLY A 8 -24.34 12.84 -30.12
N LEU A 9 -23.93 13.10 -30.75
CA LEU A 9 -22.67 13.05 -30.68
C LEU A 9 -22.16 13.35 -29.50
N ALA A 10 -22.45 14.19 -29.13
CA ALA A 10 -21.93 14.67 -27.95
C ALA A 10 -21.77 13.55 -27.03
N ALA A 11 -22.70 13.02 -26.82
CA ALA A 11 -22.64 11.96 -25.95
C ALA A 11 -21.37 11.29 -25.95
N ALA A 12 -21.02 10.97 -26.92
CA ALA A 12 -19.87 10.22 -26.96
C ALA A 12 -18.82 10.63 -26.05
N MET A 13 -18.51 11.67 -26.11
CA MET A 13 -17.40 12.04 -25.42
C MET A 13 -17.43 11.72 -24.03
N LEU A 14 -18.34 11.96 -23.47
CA LEU A 14 -18.34 11.76 -22.16
C LEU A 14 -17.69 10.57 -21.79
N LEU A 15 -18.00 9.62 -22.28
CA LEU A 15 -17.44 8.45 -21.90
C LEU A 15 -16.06 8.52 -21.80
N LEU A 16 -15.46 9.12 -22.51
CA LEU A 16 -14.10 9.14 -22.48
C LEU A 16 -13.72 9.64 -21.21
N GLY A 17 -14.28 10.54 -20.77
CA GLY A 17 -13.82 11.12 -19.56
C GLY A 17 -13.69 10.04 -18.57
N ALA A 18 -14.56 9.23 -18.56
CA ALA A 18 -14.54 8.19 -17.62
C ALA A 18 -13.26 7.43 -17.64
N CYS A 19 -12.82 7.13 -18.70
CA CYS A 19 -11.63 6.34 -18.74
C CYS A 19 -10.54 7.05 -18.11
N ALA A 20 -10.46 8.24 -18.28
CA ALA A 20 -9.38 8.95 -17.80
C ALA A 20 -9.28 8.88 -16.32
N SER A 21 -10.26 8.52 -15.68
CA SER A 21 -10.19 8.56 -14.25
C SER A 21 -9.41 7.43 -13.66
N GLN A 22 -8.67 6.76 -14.40
CA GLN A 22 -7.89 5.70 -13.87
C GLN A 22 -6.91 6.26 -12.88
N PRO A 23 -6.92 5.90 -11.64
CA PRO A 23 -6.00 6.44 -10.66
C PRO A 23 -4.60 5.92 -10.84
N ALA A 24 -3.68 6.72 -10.46
CA ALA A 24 -2.31 6.29 -10.49
C ALA A 24 -2.11 5.33 -9.34
N PRO A 25 -1.51 4.25 -9.57
CA PRO A 25 -1.30 3.28 -8.53
C PRO A 25 -0.18 3.75 -7.64
N SER A 26 -0.07 3.23 -6.54
CA SER A 26 1.10 3.36 -5.74
C SER A 26 1.45 4.66 -5.10
N ASP A 27 0.77 5.69 -5.33
CA ASP A 27 1.08 6.88 -4.59
C ASP A 27 0.38 6.88 -3.26
N GLU A 28 -0.55 6.01 -3.05
CA GLU A 28 -1.28 6.00 -1.82
C GLU A 28 -0.68 5.04 -0.83
N TRP A 29 -0.59 5.47 0.40
CA TRP A 29 -0.08 4.63 1.47
C TRP A 29 -1.25 3.93 2.15
N THR A 30 -1.04 2.67 2.50
CA THR A 30 -2.00 1.94 3.32
C THR A 30 -1.64 2.20 4.77
N ARG A 31 -2.60 2.59 5.57
CA ARG A 31 -2.35 2.90 6.98
C ARG A 31 -2.90 1.78 7.85
N TRP A 32 -2.03 1.19 8.62
CA TRP A 32 -2.42 0.16 9.60
C TRP A 32 -2.06 0.69 10.99
N VAL A 33 -2.86 0.33 11.97
CA VAL A 33 -2.62 0.72 13.35
C VAL A 33 -2.47 -0.55 14.18
N CYS A 34 -1.44 -0.58 14.98
CA CYS A 34 -1.10 -1.75 15.77
C CYS A 34 -1.76 -1.70 17.15
N ASP A 35 -1.71 -2.81 17.87
CA ASP A 35 -2.30 -2.86 19.22
C ASP A 35 -1.64 -1.85 20.15
N SER A 36 -0.39 -1.51 19.91
CA SER A 36 0.32 -0.54 20.72
C SER A 36 -0.01 0.89 20.33
N GLN A 37 -0.90 1.10 19.39
CA GLN A 37 -1.23 2.40 18.82
C GLN A 37 -0.17 2.91 17.86
N ALA A 38 0.86 2.13 17.57
CA ALA A 38 1.83 2.52 16.58
C ALA A 38 1.17 2.48 15.20
N GLU A 39 1.51 3.43 14.35
CA GLU A 39 0.99 3.47 13.00
C GLU A 39 2.05 3.03 12.02
N VAL A 40 1.63 2.30 11.01
CA VAL A 40 2.50 1.84 9.96
C VAL A 40 1.88 2.25 8.64
N LEU A 41 2.64 2.95 7.82
CA LEU A 41 2.21 3.30 6.47
C LEU A 41 3.05 2.49 5.51
N TRP A 42 2.42 1.80 4.59
CA TRP A 42 3.18 0.95 3.69
C TRP A 42 2.51 0.89 2.33
N ARG A 43 3.30 0.54 1.33
CA ARG A 43 2.77 0.35 -0.02
C ARG A 43 3.75 -0.50 -0.81
N PHE A 44 3.24 -1.33 -1.70
CA PHE A 44 4.12 -2.12 -2.56
C PHE A 44 4.79 -1.19 -3.56
N THR A 45 6.02 -1.51 -3.94
CA THR A 45 6.74 -0.68 -4.90
C THR A 45 6.24 -0.93 -6.31
N ASP A 46 5.72 -2.12 -6.58
CA ASP A 46 5.15 -2.42 -7.89
C ASP A 46 4.22 -3.63 -7.74
N SER A 47 3.71 -4.13 -8.83
CA SER A 47 2.74 -5.20 -8.78
C SER A 47 3.32 -6.57 -8.47
N SER A 48 4.64 -6.70 -8.46
CA SER A 48 5.23 -7.99 -8.13
C SER A 48 5.09 -8.33 -6.66
N ARG A 49 4.92 -7.32 -5.82
CA ARG A 49 4.81 -7.48 -4.37
C ARG A 49 6.08 -8.04 -3.75
N GLU A 50 7.21 -7.87 -4.41
CA GLU A 50 8.47 -8.37 -3.87
C GLU A 50 9.17 -7.35 -3.01
N ALA A 51 8.72 -6.13 -3.01
CA ALA A 51 9.29 -5.09 -2.16
C ALA A 51 8.19 -4.09 -1.79
N LEU A 52 8.36 -3.47 -0.65
CA LEU A 52 7.41 -2.45 -0.25
C LEU A 52 8.17 -1.32 0.46
N ASP A 53 7.55 -0.18 0.48
CA ASP A 53 8.04 0.96 1.25
C ASP A 53 7.25 1.01 2.54
N LEU A 54 7.93 1.31 3.63
CA LEU A 54 7.28 1.36 4.93
C LEU A 54 7.75 2.60 5.69
N ARG A 55 6.81 3.27 6.33
CA ARG A 55 7.11 4.40 7.19
C ARG A 55 6.48 4.12 8.54
N LEU A 56 7.19 4.44 9.60
CA LEU A 56 6.61 4.35 10.93
C LEU A 56 5.91 5.68 11.21
N GLY A 57 4.80 5.60 11.88
CA GLY A 57 3.91 6.72 12.04
C GLY A 57 4.56 8.01 12.41
N GLY A 58 4.16 9.06 11.82
CA GLY A 58 4.70 10.36 12.07
C GLY A 58 6.05 10.64 11.46
N GLY A 59 6.75 9.63 11.00
CA GLY A 59 8.08 9.82 10.47
C GLY A 59 8.08 10.00 8.96
N ASP A 60 9.15 10.61 8.46
CA ASP A 60 9.30 10.81 7.03
C ASP A 60 10.24 9.81 6.41
N ILE A 61 10.89 8.98 7.20
CA ILE A 61 11.87 8.07 6.67
C ILE A 61 11.17 6.91 6.00
N VAL A 62 11.53 6.64 4.75
CA VAL A 62 10.96 5.54 3.99
C VAL A 62 11.94 4.40 4.02
N HIS A 63 11.48 3.25 4.50
CA HIS A 63 12.31 2.05 4.54
C HIS A 63 11.89 1.15 3.39
N ARG A 64 12.81 0.77 2.52
CA ARG A 64 12.52 -0.14 1.44
C ARG A 64 12.80 -1.55 1.92
N LEU A 65 11.78 -2.36 2.05
CA LEU A 65 11.90 -3.71 2.56
C LEU A 65 11.67 -4.70 1.43
N GLU A 66 12.41 -5.79 1.44
CA GLU A 66 12.30 -6.79 0.38
C GLU A 66 11.78 -8.10 0.93
N LEU A 67 11.07 -8.83 0.11
CA LEU A 67 10.46 -10.08 0.49
C LEU A 67 11.53 -11.12 0.80
N GLU A 68 11.37 -11.80 1.91
CA GLU A 68 12.28 -12.85 2.33
C GLU A 68 11.50 -14.12 2.57
N PRO A 69 12.16 -15.28 2.53
CA PRO A 69 11.49 -16.53 2.81
C PRO A 69 10.89 -16.52 4.22
N ALA A 70 9.71 -17.07 4.36
CA ALA A 70 9.05 -17.14 5.65
C ALA A 70 8.23 -18.44 5.71
N GLY A 71 8.03 -18.95 6.91
CA GLY A 71 7.26 -20.16 7.07
C GLY A 71 5.79 -19.95 6.79
N SER A 72 5.27 -18.77 7.07
CA SER A 72 3.89 -18.44 6.77
C SER A 72 3.80 -16.94 6.59
N GLY A 73 2.79 -16.51 5.87
CA GLY A 73 2.63 -15.10 5.60
C GLY A 73 3.71 -14.57 4.69
N ALA A 74 3.92 -13.28 4.70
CA ALA A 74 4.91 -12.63 3.88
C ALA A 74 5.81 -11.77 4.76
N LEU A 75 7.10 -12.00 4.70
CA LEU A 75 8.06 -11.28 5.51
C LEU A 75 8.86 -10.33 4.63
N TYR A 76 8.87 -9.06 4.98
CA TYR A 76 9.64 -8.05 4.28
C TYR A 76 10.65 -7.45 5.24
N SER A 77 11.88 -7.23 4.79
CA SER A 77 12.93 -6.75 5.68
C SER A 77 14.02 -6.06 4.90
N ASP A 78 14.73 -5.16 5.55
CA ASP A 78 15.93 -4.55 4.99
C ASP A 78 17.13 -4.90 5.87
N GLY A 79 16.98 -5.87 6.77
CA GLY A 79 18.05 -6.24 7.68
C GLY A 79 18.02 -5.47 8.98
N MET A 80 17.30 -4.39 9.05
CA MET A 80 17.18 -3.60 10.26
C MET A 80 15.76 -3.63 10.77
N LEU A 81 14.82 -3.52 9.87
CA LEU A 81 13.41 -3.49 10.21
C LEU A 81 12.71 -4.63 9.48
N ALA A 82 11.74 -5.23 10.08
CA ALA A 82 10.99 -6.32 9.47
C ALA A 82 9.50 -6.06 9.61
N PHE A 83 8.76 -6.38 8.56
CA PHE A 83 7.32 -6.25 8.52
C PHE A 83 6.79 -7.60 8.05
N HIS A 84 6.11 -8.30 8.94
CA HIS A 84 5.64 -9.64 8.64
C HIS A 84 4.12 -9.60 8.59
N THR A 85 3.55 -9.82 7.42
CA THR A 85 2.11 -9.77 7.25
C THR A 85 1.54 -11.16 7.14
N LYS A 86 0.31 -11.32 7.59
CA LYS A 86 -0.38 -12.57 7.49
C LYS A 86 -1.86 -12.22 7.33
N GLY A 87 -2.39 -12.43 6.14
CA GLY A 87 -3.73 -11.98 5.85
C GLY A 87 -3.78 -10.46 5.87
N ASP A 88 -4.71 -9.91 6.59
CA ASP A 88 -4.87 -8.45 6.64
C ASP A 88 -4.34 -7.86 7.93
N GLU A 89 -3.40 -8.51 8.56
CA GLU A 89 -2.75 -7.90 9.71
C GLU A 89 -1.28 -8.25 9.68
N GLY A 90 -0.50 -7.59 10.49
CA GLY A 90 0.93 -7.83 10.50
C GLY A 90 1.59 -7.36 11.77
N LEU A 91 2.90 -7.52 11.82
CA LEU A 91 3.68 -7.01 12.93
C LEU A 91 4.96 -6.40 12.40
N VAL A 92 5.53 -5.49 13.17
CA VAL A 92 6.73 -4.76 12.79
C VAL A 92 7.71 -4.87 13.96
N TYR A 93 8.95 -5.21 13.65
CA TYR A 93 9.95 -5.32 14.71
C TYR A 93 11.34 -4.99 14.20
N ARG A 94 12.27 -4.72 15.13
CA ARG A 94 13.66 -4.51 14.78
C ARG A 94 14.36 -5.84 14.75
N VAL A 95 15.11 -6.07 13.69
CA VAL A 95 15.71 -7.37 13.48
C VAL A 95 16.82 -7.65 14.49
N ALA A 96 17.61 -6.65 14.82
CA ALA A 96 18.79 -6.87 15.63
C ALA A 96 18.49 -7.47 17.02
N ASP A 97 17.46 -7.02 17.65
CA ASP A 97 17.15 -7.46 19.01
C ASP A 97 15.73 -7.99 19.14
N ASN A 98 15.07 -8.21 18.00
CA ASN A 98 13.69 -8.67 17.99
C ASN A 98 12.76 -7.76 18.79
N ASP A 99 13.10 -6.48 18.86
CA ASP A 99 12.28 -5.55 19.63
C ASP A 99 11.00 -5.26 18.85
N LEU A 100 9.89 -5.62 19.43
CA LEU A 100 8.59 -5.49 18.76
C LEU A 100 8.14 -4.04 18.78
N ILE A 101 7.92 -3.48 17.61
CA ILE A 101 7.42 -2.13 17.50
C ILE A 101 5.90 -2.15 17.58
N GLY A 102 5.27 -3.13 16.96
CA GLY A 102 3.84 -3.27 17.05
C GLY A 102 3.36 -4.59 16.49
N ARG A 103 2.29 -5.12 17.02
CA ARG A 103 1.67 -6.33 16.52
C ARG A 103 0.19 -6.08 16.34
N GLY A 104 -0.49 -7.01 15.66
CA GLY A 104 -1.90 -6.83 15.39
C GLY A 104 -2.16 -5.60 14.54
N CYS A 105 -1.20 -5.23 13.70
CA CYS A 105 -1.35 -4.03 12.89
C CYS A 105 -2.32 -4.33 11.77
N LYS A 106 -3.33 -3.50 11.61
CA LYS A 106 -4.34 -3.72 10.60
C LYS A 106 -5.06 -2.43 10.29
N ALA A 107 -5.83 -2.44 9.21
CA ALA A 107 -6.59 -1.26 8.82
C ALA A 107 -7.62 -0.94 9.87
N GLN A 108 -7.91 0.32 10.02
CA GLN A 108 -8.90 0.78 11.00
C GLN A 108 -10.25 1.03 10.37
#